data_167d0241b68d677c5e34683977583c4e
#
_entry.id   167d0241b68d677c5e34683977583c4e
#
_cell.length_a   1.000
_cell.length_b   1.000
_cell.length_c   1.000
_cell.angle_alpha   90.00
_cell.angle_beta   90.00
_cell.angle_gamma   90.00
#
_symmetry.space_group_name_H-M   'P 1'
#
loop_
_entity.id
_entity.type
_entity.pdbx_description
1 polymer ?
#
loop_
_entity_poly.entity_id
_entity_poly.type
_entity_poly.pdbx_seq_one_letter_code
_entity_poly.pdbx_strand_id
1 'polypeptide(L)'
;RQIIEQAAAQRGEPGTEAQQVGDVYNSWMDVDAINARGINPILGDLEKIAAIQNRTDLVRVMAELYRQGVEVPDEITIDLDLKDSTRHAVYFDQSGITMPNRDYYLDLDNERFAKAREGLPVYISSLLSRAGQAPSIADAAASKVYALETAIAAAQWDAVSKRDYDRTYNPYPVGELAGLGSNFDWAETRKILGIDGEARVIIETPSYFEGLDRLIAEQPLNSWKHYLAFRLMDSAAHHLDDTTAAIQFDYRYRVLYGQQEQTPRWKRGIAMVNGAVGEAAGKLYVAEHFPPAAKAKMQELVNNVIGTFDESLKELEWMSEETRARAREKLSKFTAKIGYPDKWKDYSSLQIVLGDHFGNARRAHAWAYQRELDKLGQAVDRSEWFMTPQTVNAYYNPPM
;
A
#
# COMPACT_ATOMS: atom_id res chain seq x y z
N ARG A 1 -10.07 18.67 -10.39
CA ARG A 1 -10.00 18.32 -11.80
C ARG A 1 -9.38 19.46 -12.60
N GLN A 2 -9.99 20.62 -12.63
CA GLN A 2 -9.57 21.79 -13.38
C GLN A 2 -8.07 22.12 -13.18
N ILE A 3 -7.60 22.17 -11.94
CA ILE A 3 -6.20 22.46 -11.57
C ILE A 3 -5.24 21.47 -12.23
N ILE A 4 -5.54 20.17 -12.18
CA ILE A 4 -4.70 19.13 -12.77
C ILE A 4 -4.70 19.25 -14.29
N GLU A 5 -5.87 19.48 -14.91
CA GLU A 5 -5.98 19.66 -16.36
C GLU A 5 -5.27 20.95 -16.84
N GLN A 6 -5.30 22.02 -16.04
CA GLN A 6 -4.53 23.24 -16.33
C GLN A 6 -3.02 23.00 -16.24
N ALA A 7 -2.54 22.32 -15.18
CA ALA A 7 -1.14 21.95 -15.05
C ALA A 7 -0.69 21.07 -16.23
N ALA A 8 -1.53 20.13 -16.66
CA ALA A 8 -1.29 19.27 -17.82
C ALA A 8 -1.23 20.04 -19.16
N ALA A 9 -2.07 21.06 -19.32
CA ALA A 9 -2.11 21.87 -20.54
C ALA A 9 -0.96 22.91 -20.62
N GLN A 10 -0.59 23.51 -19.47
CA GLN A 10 0.38 24.60 -19.42
C GLN A 10 1.85 24.11 -19.44
N ARG A 11 2.09 22.85 -19.07
CA ARG A 11 3.43 22.27 -18.95
C ARG A 11 4.37 23.19 -18.18
N GLY A 12 4.24 23.20 -16.86
CA GLY A 12 5.06 24.03 -15.97
C GLY A 12 6.58 23.86 -16.19
N GLU A 13 7.36 24.82 -15.72
CA GLU A 13 8.81 24.77 -15.78
C GLU A 13 9.34 23.51 -15.12
N PRO A 14 10.40 22.88 -15.67
CA PRO A 14 10.99 21.66 -15.13
C PRO A 14 11.31 21.74 -13.62
N GLY A 15 10.89 20.73 -12.86
CA GLY A 15 11.10 20.64 -11.41
C GLY A 15 10.05 21.37 -10.57
N THR A 16 9.02 22.00 -11.19
CA THR A 16 7.91 22.62 -10.47
C THR A 16 6.80 21.61 -10.17
N GLU A 17 6.00 21.89 -9.13
CA GLU A 17 4.80 21.09 -8.82
C GLU A 17 3.84 21.00 -10.01
N ALA A 18 3.68 22.10 -10.76
CA ALA A 18 2.82 22.13 -11.94
C ALA A 18 3.31 21.17 -13.05
N GLN A 19 4.63 21.12 -13.30
CA GLN A 19 5.21 20.17 -14.26
C GLN A 19 4.99 18.72 -13.78
N GLN A 20 5.31 18.40 -12.51
CA GLN A 20 5.16 17.03 -12.01
C GLN A 20 3.71 16.55 -12.07
N VAL A 21 2.76 17.38 -11.62
CA VAL A 21 1.32 17.08 -11.67
C VAL A 21 0.84 16.90 -13.10
N GLY A 22 1.23 17.82 -14.00
CA GLY A 22 0.85 17.78 -15.40
C GLY A 22 1.41 16.57 -16.15
N ASP A 23 2.67 16.24 -15.95
CA ASP A 23 3.33 15.13 -16.62
C ASP A 23 2.86 13.76 -16.13
N VAL A 24 2.56 13.59 -14.84
CA VAL A 24 1.91 12.37 -14.34
C VAL A 24 0.54 12.17 -15.01
N TYR A 25 -0.28 13.23 -15.06
CA TYR A 25 -1.62 13.16 -15.65
C TYR A 25 -1.55 12.91 -17.17
N ASN A 26 -0.73 13.65 -17.89
CA ASN A 26 -0.56 13.49 -19.35
C ASN A 26 -0.04 12.09 -19.70
N SER A 27 0.94 11.57 -18.94
CA SER A 27 1.46 10.21 -19.14
C SER A 27 0.39 9.14 -18.95
N TRP A 28 -0.54 9.32 -18.02
CA TRP A 28 -1.69 8.44 -17.83
C TRP A 28 -2.74 8.58 -18.94
N MET A 29 -2.97 9.80 -19.42
CA MET A 29 -3.98 10.08 -20.46
C MET A 29 -3.53 9.65 -21.86
N ASP A 30 -2.24 9.39 -22.08
CA ASP A 30 -1.67 8.89 -23.33
C ASP A 30 -1.94 7.38 -23.49
N VAL A 31 -3.19 7.05 -23.82
CA VAL A 31 -3.68 5.66 -23.97
C VAL A 31 -2.93 4.93 -25.07
N ASP A 32 -2.64 5.61 -26.16
CA ASP A 32 -2.00 5.01 -27.34
C ASP A 32 -0.57 4.57 -26.98
N ALA A 33 0.17 5.41 -26.28
CA ALA A 33 1.52 5.05 -25.82
C ALA A 33 1.51 3.90 -24.80
N ILE A 34 0.54 3.88 -23.86
CA ILE A 34 0.39 2.79 -22.90
C ILE A 34 0.05 1.48 -23.62
N ASN A 35 -0.93 1.50 -24.53
CA ASN A 35 -1.35 0.31 -25.29
C ASN A 35 -0.22 -0.20 -26.21
N ALA A 36 0.54 0.68 -26.83
CA ALA A 36 1.68 0.30 -27.67
C ALA A 36 2.80 -0.41 -26.88
N ARG A 37 2.98 -0.07 -25.60
CA ARG A 37 3.96 -0.74 -24.73
C ARG A 37 3.47 -2.11 -24.23
N GLY A 38 2.16 -2.33 -24.11
CA GLY A 38 1.57 -3.57 -23.62
C GLY A 38 2.17 -3.98 -22.27
N ILE A 39 2.65 -5.23 -22.17
CA ILE A 39 3.31 -5.76 -20.96
C ILE A 39 4.84 -5.56 -20.95
N ASN A 40 5.42 -4.93 -21.98
CA ASN A 40 6.88 -4.75 -22.05
C ASN A 40 7.52 -4.18 -20.78
N PRO A 41 6.88 -3.24 -20.06
CA PRO A 41 7.47 -2.66 -18.85
C PRO A 41 7.81 -3.66 -17.74
N ILE A 42 7.20 -4.84 -17.72
CA ILE A 42 7.39 -5.86 -16.67
C ILE A 42 8.09 -7.14 -17.17
N LEU A 43 8.48 -7.22 -18.45
CA LEU A 43 9.10 -8.43 -19.00
C LEU A 43 10.38 -8.82 -18.26
N GLY A 44 11.23 -7.85 -17.91
CA GLY A 44 12.46 -8.12 -17.17
C GLY A 44 12.23 -8.72 -15.78
N ASP A 45 11.11 -8.36 -15.12
CA ASP A 45 10.76 -8.94 -13.83
C ASP A 45 10.13 -10.34 -13.99
N LEU A 46 9.37 -10.57 -15.07
CA LEU A 46 8.91 -11.93 -15.42
C LEU A 46 10.10 -12.87 -15.73
N GLU A 47 11.14 -12.38 -16.40
CA GLU A 47 12.38 -13.13 -16.66
C GLU A 47 13.10 -13.47 -15.34
N LYS A 48 13.20 -12.53 -14.39
CA LYS A 48 13.78 -12.79 -13.06
C LYS A 48 13.00 -13.88 -12.31
N ILE A 49 11.67 -13.83 -12.33
CA ILE A 49 10.82 -14.86 -11.73
C ILE A 49 11.06 -16.22 -12.41
N ALA A 50 11.14 -16.25 -13.74
CA ALA A 50 11.43 -17.47 -14.49
C ALA A 50 12.80 -18.07 -14.16
N ALA A 51 13.79 -17.24 -13.84
CA ALA A 51 15.15 -17.64 -13.50
C ALA A 51 15.33 -18.21 -12.08
N ILE A 52 14.32 -18.16 -11.22
CA ILE A 52 14.36 -18.74 -9.85
C ILE A 52 14.69 -20.24 -9.94
N GLN A 53 15.73 -20.70 -9.23
CA GLN A 53 16.20 -22.09 -9.26
C GLN A 53 16.05 -22.81 -7.91
N ASN A 54 15.98 -22.06 -6.81
CA ASN A 54 15.95 -22.60 -5.45
C ASN A 54 15.16 -21.68 -4.49
N ARG A 55 15.05 -22.07 -3.21
CA ARG A 55 14.29 -21.31 -2.20
C ARG A 55 14.93 -19.96 -1.85
N THR A 56 16.24 -19.90 -1.83
CA THR A 56 16.96 -18.64 -1.60
C THR A 56 16.68 -17.63 -2.71
N ASP A 57 16.72 -18.08 -3.97
CA ASP A 57 16.32 -17.21 -5.09
C ASP A 57 14.85 -16.75 -4.97
N LEU A 58 13.95 -17.66 -4.55
CA LEU A 58 12.54 -17.35 -4.36
C LEU A 58 12.35 -16.20 -3.37
N VAL A 59 12.92 -16.32 -2.16
CA VAL A 59 12.77 -15.32 -1.10
C VAL A 59 13.41 -13.98 -1.52
N ARG A 60 14.58 -14.03 -2.17
CA ARG A 60 15.23 -12.85 -2.71
C ARG A 60 14.36 -12.12 -3.73
N VAL A 61 13.79 -12.85 -4.70
CA VAL A 61 12.92 -12.25 -5.75
C VAL A 61 11.61 -11.73 -5.13
N MET A 62 11.05 -12.39 -4.11
CA MET A 62 9.90 -11.87 -3.36
C MET A 62 10.20 -10.50 -2.76
N ALA A 63 11.32 -10.34 -2.04
CA ALA A 63 11.72 -9.07 -1.46
C ALA A 63 12.00 -7.97 -2.53
N GLU A 64 12.64 -8.34 -3.65
CA GLU A 64 12.86 -7.42 -4.78
C GLU A 64 11.53 -6.94 -5.40
N LEU A 65 10.56 -7.84 -5.56
CA LEU A 65 9.22 -7.52 -6.08
C LEU A 65 8.44 -6.63 -5.11
N TYR A 66 8.51 -6.93 -3.80
CA TYR A 66 7.91 -6.08 -2.78
C TYR A 66 8.41 -4.63 -2.88
N ARG A 67 9.72 -4.41 -2.98
CA ARG A 67 10.29 -3.08 -3.18
C ARG A 67 9.81 -2.35 -4.43
N GLN A 68 9.26 -3.06 -5.40
CA GLN A 68 8.69 -2.51 -6.62
C GLN A 68 7.16 -2.28 -6.53
N GLY A 69 6.55 -2.54 -5.37
CA GLY A 69 5.12 -2.39 -5.13
C GLY A 69 4.28 -3.59 -5.56
N VAL A 70 4.90 -4.75 -5.73
CA VAL A 70 4.19 -6.01 -5.97
C VAL A 70 3.80 -6.61 -4.63
N GLU A 71 2.52 -6.92 -4.45
CA GLU A 71 2.06 -7.65 -3.28
C GLU A 71 2.63 -9.07 -3.29
N VAL A 72 3.31 -9.43 -2.21
CA VAL A 72 3.88 -10.77 -1.95
C VAL A 72 3.32 -11.29 -0.62
N PRO A 73 3.64 -12.51 -0.17
CA PRO A 73 3.06 -13.07 1.05
C PRO A 73 3.35 -12.31 2.36
N ASP A 74 4.32 -11.43 2.37
CA ASP A 74 4.65 -10.56 3.49
C ASP A 74 4.39 -9.10 3.16
N GLU A 75 3.91 -8.33 4.14
CA GLU A 75 3.78 -6.87 4.09
C GLU A 75 4.70 -6.25 5.12
N ILE A 76 5.39 -5.19 4.72
CA ILE A 76 6.32 -4.47 5.59
C ILE A 76 5.90 -3.01 5.66
N THR A 77 5.64 -2.52 6.85
CA THR A 77 5.34 -1.12 7.08
C THR A 77 6.33 -0.49 8.05
N ILE A 78 6.58 0.79 7.87
CA ILE A 78 7.33 1.62 8.83
C ILE A 78 6.33 2.59 9.40
N ASP A 79 6.04 2.44 10.69
CA ASP A 79 5.05 3.26 11.38
C ASP A 79 5.56 3.56 12.80
N LEU A 80 4.81 4.37 13.52
CA LEU A 80 5.12 4.67 14.93
C LEU A 80 5.14 3.37 15.75
N ASP A 81 6.12 3.25 16.63
CA ASP A 81 6.13 2.18 17.61
C ASP A 81 4.97 2.36 18.60
N LEU A 82 4.02 1.41 18.62
CA LEU A 82 2.81 1.49 19.44
C LEU A 82 3.08 1.58 20.96
N LYS A 83 4.24 1.13 21.42
CA LYS A 83 4.66 1.21 22.84
C LYS A 83 5.63 2.36 23.11
N ASP A 84 6.15 3.01 22.05
CA ASP A 84 7.04 4.17 22.15
C ASP A 84 6.85 5.15 20.98
N SER A 85 5.84 5.98 21.06
CA SER A 85 5.47 6.93 20.00
C SER A 85 6.51 8.04 19.73
N THR A 86 7.72 7.96 20.32
CA THR A 86 8.84 8.86 20.03
C THR A 86 9.71 8.39 18.88
N ARG A 87 9.47 7.16 18.37
CA ARG A 87 10.24 6.55 17.30
C ARG A 87 9.38 5.76 16.33
N HIS A 88 9.93 5.49 15.17
CA HIS A 88 9.37 4.55 14.19
C HIS A 88 9.90 3.13 14.44
N ALA A 89 9.12 2.14 14.00
CA ALA A 89 9.48 0.74 14.02
C ALA A 89 9.10 0.09 12.68
N VAL A 90 9.77 -1.01 12.36
CA VAL A 90 9.44 -1.87 11.21
C VAL A 90 8.47 -2.94 11.66
N TYR A 91 7.35 -3.06 10.95
CA TYR A 91 6.32 -4.06 11.16
C TYR A 91 6.31 -5.05 10.00
N PHE A 92 6.21 -6.33 10.30
CA PHE A 92 5.94 -7.40 9.34
C PHE A 92 4.55 -7.96 9.59
N ASP A 93 3.73 -8.01 8.56
CA ASP A 93 2.38 -8.54 8.61
C ASP A 93 2.11 -9.53 7.47
N GLN A 94 1.02 -10.26 7.61
CA GLN A 94 0.51 -11.20 6.61
C GLN A 94 -0.07 -10.49 5.38
N SER A 95 0.20 -11.03 4.19
CA SER A 95 -0.29 -10.52 2.92
C SER A 95 -0.40 -11.63 1.86
N GLY A 96 -0.50 -11.29 0.58
CA GLY A 96 -0.28 -12.18 -0.55
C GLY A 96 -1.47 -13.02 -0.98
N ILE A 97 -2.70 -12.67 -0.62
CA ILE A 97 -3.91 -13.30 -1.17
C ILE A 97 -4.70 -12.31 -2.04
N THR A 98 -5.34 -12.82 -3.07
CA THR A 98 -6.05 -11.99 -4.07
C THR A 98 -7.44 -11.59 -3.60
N MET A 99 -8.18 -12.47 -2.95
CA MET A 99 -9.50 -12.16 -2.38
C MET A 99 -9.37 -11.33 -1.08
N PRO A 100 -10.41 -10.60 -0.66
CA PRO A 100 -10.31 -9.59 0.39
C PRO A 100 -9.78 -10.06 1.74
N ASN A 101 -10.01 -11.32 2.12
CA ASN A 101 -9.48 -11.93 3.34
C ASN A 101 -9.52 -13.46 3.24
N ARG A 102 -8.95 -14.14 4.25
CA ARG A 102 -8.86 -15.59 4.33
C ARG A 102 -10.21 -16.31 4.23
N ASP A 103 -11.29 -15.70 4.75
CA ASP A 103 -12.60 -16.37 4.82
C ASP A 103 -13.18 -16.63 3.44
N TYR A 104 -12.84 -15.79 2.44
CA TYR A 104 -13.21 -16.04 1.04
C TYR A 104 -12.69 -17.37 0.50
N TYR A 105 -11.55 -17.85 1.02
CA TYR A 105 -10.96 -19.14 0.63
C TYR A 105 -11.46 -20.31 1.47
N LEU A 106 -11.74 -20.09 2.77
CA LEU A 106 -11.90 -21.14 3.77
C LEU A 106 -13.36 -21.40 4.15
N ASP A 107 -14.22 -20.38 4.11
CA ASP A 107 -15.66 -20.51 4.39
C ASP A 107 -16.40 -20.93 3.11
N LEU A 108 -16.37 -22.25 2.84
CA LEU A 108 -16.94 -22.82 1.62
C LEU A 108 -18.48 -22.79 1.59
N ASP A 109 -19.12 -22.71 2.74
CA ASP A 109 -20.58 -22.70 2.87
C ASP A 109 -21.16 -21.30 2.61
N ASN A 110 -20.33 -20.27 2.57
CA ASN A 110 -20.74 -18.90 2.34
C ASN A 110 -20.95 -18.63 0.85
N GLU A 111 -22.20 -18.62 0.41
CA GLU A 111 -22.58 -18.38 -0.99
C GLU A 111 -22.12 -17.01 -1.53
N ARG A 112 -21.94 -16.00 -0.64
CA ARG A 112 -21.45 -14.67 -1.04
C ARG A 112 -20.03 -14.74 -1.61
N PHE A 113 -19.24 -15.71 -1.13
CA PHE A 113 -17.87 -15.90 -1.57
C PHE A 113 -17.73 -16.82 -2.77
N ALA A 114 -18.80 -17.58 -3.12
CA ALA A 114 -18.76 -18.56 -4.20
C ALA A 114 -18.31 -17.96 -5.54
N LYS A 115 -18.91 -16.83 -5.95
CA LYS A 115 -18.55 -16.15 -7.21
C LYS A 115 -17.10 -15.69 -7.23
N ALA A 116 -16.58 -15.22 -6.09
CA ALA A 116 -15.18 -14.81 -5.96
C ALA A 116 -14.25 -16.02 -6.15
N ARG A 117 -14.56 -17.15 -5.52
CA ARG A 117 -13.80 -18.41 -5.66
C ARG A 117 -13.84 -18.97 -7.07
N GLU A 118 -15.01 -18.96 -7.71
CA GLU A 118 -15.17 -19.43 -9.10
C GLU A 118 -14.43 -18.54 -10.10
N GLY A 119 -14.43 -17.23 -9.89
CA GLY A 119 -13.81 -16.27 -10.78
C GLY A 119 -12.29 -16.20 -10.66
N LEU A 120 -11.71 -16.51 -9.47
CA LEU A 120 -10.28 -16.35 -9.24
C LEU A 120 -9.39 -17.19 -10.17
N PRO A 121 -9.63 -18.51 -10.39
CA PRO A 121 -8.82 -19.28 -11.34
C PRO A 121 -8.89 -18.75 -12.77
N VAL A 122 -10.05 -18.26 -13.21
CA VAL A 122 -10.22 -17.64 -14.53
C VAL A 122 -9.40 -16.37 -14.66
N TYR A 123 -9.43 -15.53 -13.63
CA TYR A 123 -8.63 -14.31 -13.54
C TYR A 123 -7.13 -14.60 -13.60
N ILE A 124 -6.66 -15.56 -12.79
CA ILE A 124 -5.25 -15.97 -12.77
C ILE A 124 -4.81 -16.48 -14.14
N SER A 125 -5.58 -17.40 -14.75
CA SER A 125 -5.28 -17.93 -16.08
C SER A 125 -5.21 -16.83 -17.14
N SER A 126 -6.16 -15.88 -17.11
CA SER A 126 -6.19 -14.76 -18.04
C SER A 126 -4.94 -13.89 -17.95
N LEU A 127 -4.50 -13.54 -16.73
CA LEU A 127 -3.28 -12.73 -16.53
C LEU A 127 -2.00 -13.51 -16.90
N LEU A 128 -1.92 -14.80 -16.56
CA LEU A 128 -0.77 -15.63 -16.92
C LEU A 128 -0.69 -15.84 -18.46
N SER A 129 -1.83 -15.93 -19.15
CA SER A 129 -1.87 -15.95 -20.61
C SER A 129 -1.37 -14.63 -21.21
N ARG A 130 -1.72 -13.47 -20.59
CA ARG A 130 -1.18 -12.16 -20.96
C ARG A 130 0.31 -12.07 -20.72
N ALA A 131 0.83 -12.76 -19.70
CA ALA A 131 2.28 -12.88 -19.43
C ALA A 131 3.00 -13.81 -20.42
N GLY A 132 2.33 -14.33 -21.45
CA GLY A 132 2.92 -15.12 -22.52
C GLY A 132 2.84 -16.65 -22.31
N GLN A 133 2.15 -17.15 -21.28
CA GLN A 133 1.94 -18.58 -21.10
C GLN A 133 0.89 -19.09 -22.09
N ALA A 134 1.11 -20.27 -22.66
CA ALA A 134 0.09 -20.93 -23.49
C ALA A 134 -1.17 -21.21 -22.65
N PRO A 135 -2.41 -21.10 -23.20
CA PRO A 135 -3.65 -21.21 -22.44
C PRO A 135 -3.75 -22.45 -21.56
N SER A 136 -3.41 -23.64 -22.08
CA SER A 136 -3.43 -24.87 -21.28
C SER A 136 -2.42 -24.89 -20.13
N ILE A 137 -1.29 -24.20 -20.28
CA ILE A 137 -0.30 -24.02 -19.20
C ILE A 137 -0.81 -23.03 -18.17
N ALA A 138 -1.42 -21.93 -18.62
CA ALA A 138 -2.00 -20.92 -17.76
C ALA A 138 -3.14 -21.46 -16.89
N ASP A 139 -4.03 -22.32 -17.47
CA ASP A 139 -5.11 -22.97 -16.73
C ASP A 139 -4.57 -23.94 -15.66
N ALA A 140 -3.57 -24.74 -16.01
CA ALA A 140 -2.92 -25.64 -15.04
C ALA A 140 -2.16 -24.87 -13.95
N ALA A 141 -1.55 -23.73 -14.31
CA ALA A 141 -0.88 -22.84 -13.37
C ALA A 141 -1.88 -22.14 -12.43
N ALA A 142 -3.03 -21.71 -12.96
CA ALA A 142 -4.08 -21.07 -12.18
C ALA A 142 -4.57 -21.95 -11.02
N SER A 143 -4.75 -23.24 -11.28
CA SER A 143 -5.13 -24.20 -10.24
C SER A 143 -4.07 -24.31 -9.13
N LYS A 144 -2.79 -24.26 -9.49
CA LYS A 144 -1.67 -24.32 -8.52
C LYS A 144 -1.57 -23.03 -7.72
N VAL A 145 -1.74 -21.88 -8.36
CA VAL A 145 -1.74 -20.57 -7.70
C VAL A 145 -2.91 -20.48 -6.72
N TYR A 146 -4.12 -20.89 -7.15
CA TYR A 146 -5.28 -20.91 -6.27
C TYR A 146 -5.07 -21.79 -5.04
N ALA A 147 -4.51 -22.98 -5.24
CA ALA A 147 -4.19 -23.89 -4.13
C ALA A 147 -3.13 -23.28 -3.17
N LEU A 148 -2.11 -22.61 -3.71
CA LEU A 148 -1.10 -21.93 -2.92
C LEU A 148 -1.69 -20.74 -2.14
N GLU A 149 -2.52 -19.90 -2.76
CA GLU A 149 -3.21 -18.82 -2.05
C GLU A 149 -4.15 -19.33 -0.96
N THR A 150 -4.83 -20.47 -1.20
CA THR A 150 -5.65 -21.14 -0.18
C THR A 150 -4.80 -21.59 1.01
N ALA A 151 -3.61 -22.11 0.76
CA ALA A 151 -2.68 -22.50 1.82
C ALA A 151 -2.12 -21.30 2.58
N ILE A 152 -1.82 -20.20 1.88
CA ILE A 152 -1.43 -18.91 2.50
C ILE A 152 -2.59 -18.39 3.36
N ALA A 153 -3.82 -18.37 2.85
CA ALA A 153 -5.00 -17.96 3.59
C ALA A 153 -5.24 -18.80 4.85
N ALA A 154 -4.98 -20.11 4.79
CA ALA A 154 -5.09 -21.00 5.95
C ALA A 154 -4.08 -20.67 7.06
N ALA A 155 -2.89 -20.15 6.70
CA ALA A 155 -1.89 -19.71 7.66
C ALA A 155 -2.20 -18.33 8.26
N GLN A 156 -2.97 -17.49 7.58
CA GLN A 156 -3.29 -16.13 8.02
C GLN A 156 -4.18 -16.11 9.28
N TRP A 157 -4.04 -15.06 10.07
CA TRP A 157 -4.96 -14.72 11.15
C TRP A 157 -6.25 -14.14 10.58
N ASP A 158 -7.36 -14.34 11.30
CA ASP A 158 -8.64 -13.70 10.96
C ASP A 158 -8.64 -12.20 11.26
N ALA A 159 -9.59 -11.48 10.66
CA ALA A 159 -9.70 -10.03 10.77
C ALA A 159 -10.02 -9.53 12.20
N VAL A 160 -10.62 -10.35 13.06
CA VAL A 160 -10.92 -9.98 14.44
C VAL A 160 -9.64 -10.06 15.28
N SER A 161 -8.89 -11.15 15.15
CA SER A 161 -7.59 -11.36 15.82
C SER A 161 -6.59 -10.26 15.49
N LYS A 162 -6.57 -9.78 14.23
CA LYS A 162 -5.70 -8.69 13.78
C LYS A 162 -6.03 -7.31 14.36
N ARG A 163 -7.21 -7.12 14.94
CA ARG A 163 -7.58 -5.84 15.59
C ARG A 163 -7.15 -5.75 17.05
N ASP A 164 -6.62 -6.81 17.59
CA ASP A 164 -6.12 -6.87 18.97
C ASP A 164 -4.66 -6.43 19.01
N TYR A 165 -4.41 -5.16 19.33
CA TYR A 165 -3.08 -4.56 19.39
C TYR A 165 -2.14 -5.25 20.40
N ASP A 166 -2.65 -5.87 21.44
CA ASP A 166 -1.81 -6.62 22.39
C ASP A 166 -1.33 -7.94 21.79
N ARG A 167 -2.10 -8.53 20.88
CA ARG A 167 -1.73 -9.74 20.13
C ARG A 167 -0.82 -9.46 18.95
N THR A 168 -0.99 -8.31 18.28
CA THR A 168 -0.22 -7.96 17.09
C THR A 168 1.08 -7.21 17.39
N TYR A 169 1.31 -6.78 18.62
CA TYR A 169 2.56 -6.15 19.00
C TYR A 169 3.57 -7.15 19.55
N ASN A 170 4.33 -7.82 18.66
CA ASN A 170 5.34 -8.81 19.02
C ASN A 170 6.73 -8.33 18.58
N PRO A 171 7.50 -7.65 19.47
CA PRO A 171 8.85 -7.20 19.14
C PRO A 171 9.84 -8.36 19.19
N TYR A 172 10.49 -8.61 18.06
CA TYR A 172 11.53 -9.62 17.90
C TYR A 172 12.91 -8.96 17.74
N PRO A 173 13.88 -9.23 18.61
CA PRO A 173 15.28 -8.99 18.29
C PRO A 173 15.64 -9.73 17.01
N VAL A 174 16.40 -9.09 16.12
CA VAL A 174 16.66 -9.68 14.78
C VAL A 174 17.39 -11.02 14.84
N GLY A 175 18.17 -11.27 15.90
CA GLY A 175 18.81 -12.57 16.14
C GLY A 175 17.84 -13.71 16.48
N GLU A 176 16.59 -13.40 16.85
CA GLU A 176 15.56 -14.38 17.21
C GLU A 176 14.60 -14.70 16.06
N LEU A 177 14.66 -13.96 14.94
CA LEU A 177 13.77 -14.15 13.79
C LEU A 177 13.88 -15.56 13.18
N ALA A 178 15.03 -16.19 13.25
CA ALA A 178 15.21 -17.57 12.81
C ALA A 178 14.34 -18.58 13.59
N GLY A 179 13.83 -18.20 14.77
CA GLY A 179 12.86 -18.99 15.53
C GLY A 179 11.49 -19.10 14.84
N LEU A 180 11.15 -18.17 13.92
CA LEU A 180 9.94 -18.20 13.11
C LEU A 180 10.09 -19.08 11.86
N GLY A 181 11.30 -19.55 11.56
CA GLY A 181 11.65 -20.41 10.44
C GLY A 181 12.95 -19.98 9.76
N SER A 182 13.56 -20.92 9.06
CA SER A 182 14.87 -20.73 8.40
C SER A 182 14.81 -20.74 6.87
N ASN A 183 13.64 -21.05 6.29
CA ASN A 183 13.42 -21.03 4.84
C ASN A 183 13.07 -19.63 4.33
N PHE A 184 12.43 -18.81 5.17
CA PHE A 184 12.29 -17.39 4.94
C PHE A 184 13.59 -16.70 5.37
N ASP A 185 14.44 -16.38 4.42
CA ASP A 185 15.76 -15.77 4.68
C ASP A 185 15.61 -14.33 5.20
N TRP A 186 15.41 -14.21 6.51
CA TRP A 186 15.23 -12.93 7.21
C TRP A 186 16.39 -11.95 6.99
N ALA A 187 17.61 -12.45 6.93
CA ALA A 187 18.79 -11.61 6.79
C ALA A 187 18.86 -10.98 5.39
N GLU A 188 18.71 -11.79 4.35
CA GLU A 188 18.72 -11.30 2.96
C GLU A 188 17.49 -10.43 2.68
N THR A 189 16.29 -10.83 3.15
CA THR A 189 15.06 -10.03 3.03
C THR A 189 15.25 -8.63 3.62
N ARG A 190 15.71 -8.53 4.87
CA ARG A 190 15.93 -7.23 5.53
C ARG A 190 16.96 -6.37 4.81
N LYS A 191 18.01 -6.96 4.26
CA LYS A 191 19.04 -6.27 3.49
C LYS A 191 18.46 -5.69 2.18
N ILE A 192 17.70 -6.49 1.43
CA ILE A 192 17.05 -6.04 0.18
C ILE A 192 16.06 -4.91 0.47
N LEU A 193 15.34 -5.02 1.58
CA LEU A 193 14.36 -4.03 2.02
C LEU A 193 15.02 -2.75 2.59
N GLY A 194 16.33 -2.76 2.88
CA GLY A 194 17.05 -1.62 3.44
C GLY A 194 16.77 -1.37 4.92
N ILE A 195 16.40 -2.41 5.66
CA ILE A 195 16.07 -2.38 7.10
C ILE A 195 17.01 -3.27 7.94
N ASP A 196 18.14 -3.64 7.37
CA ASP A 196 19.16 -4.48 8.03
C ASP A 196 19.88 -3.76 9.18
N GLY A 197 19.82 -2.42 9.22
CA GLY A 197 20.32 -1.61 10.35
C GLY A 197 19.46 -1.68 11.62
N GLU A 198 18.22 -2.16 11.54
CA GLU A 198 17.32 -2.25 12.69
C GLU A 198 17.69 -3.43 13.59
N ALA A 199 17.80 -3.18 14.91
CA ALA A 199 18.13 -4.20 15.89
C ALA A 199 16.93 -5.10 16.25
N ARG A 200 15.70 -4.63 15.99
CA ARG A 200 14.45 -5.36 16.22
C ARG A 200 13.42 -4.97 15.18
N VAL A 201 12.46 -5.86 14.97
CA VAL A 201 11.26 -5.64 14.16
C VAL A 201 10.03 -6.10 14.95
N ILE A 202 8.85 -5.63 14.57
CA ILE A 202 7.58 -6.07 15.15
C ILE A 202 6.95 -7.05 14.17
N ILE A 203 6.66 -8.26 14.64
CA ILE A 203 5.96 -9.29 13.85
C ILE A 203 4.51 -9.29 14.30
N GLU A 204 3.58 -8.80 13.46
CA GLU A 204 2.18 -8.70 13.84
C GLU A 204 1.52 -10.07 13.98
N THR A 205 1.88 -11.00 13.11
CA THR A 205 1.27 -12.34 13.03
C THR A 205 2.33 -13.45 13.06
N PRO A 206 2.98 -13.74 14.23
CA PRO A 206 4.12 -14.67 14.30
C PRO A 206 3.82 -16.06 13.74
N SER A 207 2.69 -16.68 14.11
CA SER A 207 2.35 -18.02 13.61
C SER A 207 2.06 -18.07 12.10
N TYR A 208 1.72 -16.93 11.50
CA TYR A 208 1.65 -16.82 10.04
C TYR A 208 3.02 -16.98 9.41
N PHE A 209 4.04 -16.30 9.94
CA PHE A 209 5.42 -16.42 9.41
C PHE A 209 5.99 -17.82 9.59
N GLU A 210 5.67 -18.52 10.70
CA GLU A 210 5.98 -19.94 10.84
C GLU A 210 5.28 -20.80 9.77
N GLY A 211 4.02 -20.46 9.46
CA GLY A 211 3.25 -21.08 8.38
C GLY A 211 3.83 -20.79 6.99
N LEU A 212 4.19 -19.55 6.72
CA LEU A 212 4.81 -19.12 5.47
C LEU A 212 6.17 -19.82 5.25
N ASP A 213 6.99 -19.93 6.29
CA ASP A 213 8.27 -20.65 6.25
C ASP A 213 8.08 -22.10 5.80
N ARG A 214 7.08 -22.80 6.40
CA ARG A 214 6.72 -24.17 5.98
C ARG A 214 6.24 -24.22 4.53
N LEU A 215 5.38 -23.28 4.10
CA LEU A 215 4.91 -23.22 2.71
C LEU A 215 6.07 -23.01 1.72
N ILE A 216 7.03 -22.15 2.06
CA ILE A 216 8.25 -21.94 1.26
C ILE A 216 9.01 -23.26 1.11
N ALA A 217 9.13 -24.04 2.17
CA ALA A 217 9.83 -25.33 2.14
C ALA A 217 9.09 -26.42 1.35
N GLU A 218 7.78 -26.54 1.57
CA GLU A 218 6.99 -27.71 1.15
C GLU A 218 6.37 -27.54 -0.24
N GLN A 219 5.94 -26.32 -0.60
CA GLN A 219 5.25 -26.12 -1.87
C GLN A 219 6.21 -26.19 -3.07
N PRO A 220 5.77 -26.77 -4.20
CA PRO A 220 6.61 -26.87 -5.39
C PRO A 220 7.12 -25.49 -5.84
N LEU A 221 8.41 -25.38 -6.15
CA LEU A 221 9.02 -24.11 -6.59
C LEU A 221 8.32 -23.52 -7.82
N ASN A 222 7.84 -24.39 -8.73
CA ASN A 222 7.11 -23.93 -9.89
C ASN A 222 5.74 -23.30 -9.56
N SER A 223 5.09 -23.71 -8.46
CA SER A 223 3.86 -23.07 -7.98
C SER A 223 4.14 -21.64 -7.52
N TRP A 224 5.24 -21.43 -6.80
CA TRP A 224 5.71 -20.12 -6.40
C TRP A 224 6.07 -19.22 -7.59
N LYS A 225 6.72 -19.77 -8.61
CA LYS A 225 7.04 -19.01 -9.86
C LYS A 225 5.76 -18.52 -10.56
N HIS A 226 4.75 -19.38 -10.70
CA HIS A 226 3.46 -18.98 -11.27
C HIS A 226 2.74 -17.97 -10.39
N TYR A 227 2.78 -18.15 -9.07
CA TYR A 227 2.21 -17.21 -8.11
C TYR A 227 2.86 -15.83 -8.23
N LEU A 228 4.18 -15.72 -8.20
CA LEU A 228 4.87 -14.44 -8.32
C LEU A 228 4.64 -13.77 -9.69
N ALA A 229 4.59 -14.54 -10.77
CA ALA A 229 4.25 -14.01 -12.09
C ALA A 229 2.81 -13.47 -12.14
N PHE A 230 1.87 -14.16 -11.50
CA PHE A 230 0.50 -13.68 -11.37
C PHE A 230 0.44 -12.41 -10.49
N ARG A 231 1.10 -12.39 -9.32
CA ARG A 231 1.11 -11.21 -8.44
C ARG A 231 1.73 -9.98 -9.12
N LEU A 232 2.81 -10.17 -9.88
CA LEU A 232 3.40 -9.10 -10.68
C LEU A 232 2.41 -8.56 -11.72
N MET A 233 1.76 -9.44 -12.46
CA MET A 233 0.73 -9.07 -13.45
C MET A 233 -0.45 -8.35 -12.80
N ASP A 234 -0.95 -8.86 -11.68
CA ASP A 234 -2.06 -8.29 -10.93
C ASP A 234 -1.73 -6.87 -10.40
N SER A 235 -0.58 -6.71 -9.75
CA SER A 235 -0.14 -5.41 -9.22
C SER A 235 0.10 -4.38 -10.33
N ALA A 236 0.58 -4.80 -11.49
CA ALA A 236 0.89 -3.93 -12.62
C ALA A 236 -0.31 -3.65 -13.53
N ALA A 237 -1.34 -4.50 -13.55
CA ALA A 237 -2.37 -4.56 -14.60
C ALA A 237 -3.03 -3.20 -14.89
N HIS A 238 -3.35 -2.42 -13.87
CA HIS A 238 -4.00 -1.12 -14.04
C HIS A 238 -3.08 -0.03 -14.63
N HIS A 239 -1.78 -0.29 -14.68
CA HIS A 239 -0.77 0.57 -15.31
C HIS A 239 -0.37 0.13 -16.72
N LEU A 240 -0.82 -1.04 -17.15
CA LEU A 240 -0.51 -1.64 -18.45
C LEU A 240 -1.59 -1.30 -19.49
N ASP A 241 -1.59 -2.03 -20.61
CA ASP A 241 -2.56 -1.83 -21.69
C ASP A 241 -4.02 -2.07 -21.25
N ASP A 242 -4.94 -1.49 -22.01
CA ASP A 242 -6.37 -1.54 -21.71
C ASP A 242 -6.93 -2.98 -21.63
N THR A 243 -6.38 -3.93 -22.39
CA THR A 243 -6.77 -5.34 -22.33
C THR A 243 -6.42 -5.95 -20.98
N THR A 244 -5.19 -5.73 -20.52
CA THR A 244 -4.71 -6.22 -19.22
C THR A 244 -5.47 -5.54 -18.07
N ALA A 245 -5.68 -4.22 -18.16
CA ALA A 245 -6.48 -3.48 -17.19
C ALA A 245 -7.94 -3.91 -17.13
N ALA A 246 -8.54 -4.29 -18.25
CA ALA A 246 -9.92 -4.80 -18.31
C ALA A 246 -10.06 -6.16 -17.61
N ILE A 247 -9.09 -7.07 -17.78
CA ILE A 247 -9.07 -8.36 -17.08
C ILE A 247 -9.05 -8.13 -15.56
N GLN A 248 -8.22 -7.19 -15.07
CA GLN A 248 -8.18 -6.86 -13.65
C GLN A 248 -9.49 -6.25 -13.17
N PHE A 249 -10.08 -5.31 -13.94
CA PHE A 249 -11.35 -4.70 -13.60
C PHE A 249 -12.47 -5.72 -13.46
N ASP A 250 -12.55 -6.68 -14.39
CA ASP A 250 -13.60 -7.71 -14.40
C ASP A 250 -13.58 -8.56 -13.13
N TYR A 251 -12.41 -8.89 -12.60
CA TYR A 251 -12.35 -9.65 -11.37
C TYR A 251 -12.35 -8.74 -10.12
N ARG A 252 -11.38 -7.83 -10.00
CA ARG A 252 -11.13 -7.04 -8.80
C ARG A 252 -12.29 -6.08 -8.46
N TYR A 253 -13.03 -5.61 -9.47
CA TYR A 253 -14.10 -4.63 -9.24
C TYR A 253 -15.48 -5.19 -9.55
N ARG A 254 -15.65 -5.90 -10.69
CA ARG A 254 -16.97 -6.42 -11.06
C ARG A 254 -17.35 -7.66 -10.25
N VAL A 255 -16.49 -8.66 -10.16
CA VAL A 255 -16.79 -9.90 -9.43
C VAL A 255 -16.77 -9.67 -7.91
N LEU A 256 -15.70 -9.03 -7.38
CA LEU A 256 -15.55 -8.87 -5.94
C LEU A 256 -16.49 -7.81 -5.34
N TYR A 257 -16.75 -6.71 -6.04
CA TYR A 257 -17.48 -5.56 -5.50
C TYR A 257 -18.75 -5.19 -6.27
N GLY A 258 -19.08 -5.89 -7.35
CA GLY A 258 -20.32 -5.66 -8.11
C GLY A 258 -20.31 -4.40 -8.97
N GLN A 259 -19.15 -3.75 -9.16
CA GLN A 259 -19.04 -2.54 -9.98
C GLN A 259 -19.26 -2.86 -11.46
N GLN A 260 -20.27 -2.26 -12.08
CA GLN A 260 -20.66 -2.59 -13.46
C GLN A 260 -19.78 -1.90 -14.52
N GLU A 261 -19.38 -0.67 -14.27
CA GLU A 261 -18.60 0.15 -15.20
C GLU A 261 -17.33 0.67 -14.54
N GLN A 262 -16.26 0.72 -15.33
CA GLN A 262 -15.01 1.26 -14.85
C GLN A 262 -15.12 2.77 -14.63
N THR A 263 -14.53 3.26 -13.55
CA THR A 263 -14.40 4.69 -13.28
C THR A 263 -13.80 5.42 -14.49
N PRO A 264 -14.37 6.54 -14.95
CA PRO A 264 -13.87 7.30 -16.10
C PRO A 264 -12.37 7.58 -16.02
N ARG A 265 -11.66 7.50 -17.15
CA ARG A 265 -10.19 7.58 -17.20
C ARG A 265 -9.64 8.85 -16.54
N TRP A 266 -10.28 10.01 -16.74
CA TRP A 266 -9.87 11.25 -16.10
C TRP A 266 -9.91 11.20 -14.57
N LYS A 267 -10.92 10.52 -13.97
CA LYS A 267 -10.99 10.32 -12.51
C LYS A 267 -9.86 9.42 -12.02
N ARG A 268 -9.57 8.36 -12.77
CA ARG A 268 -8.42 7.49 -12.49
C ARG A 268 -7.10 8.26 -12.62
N GLY A 269 -7.00 9.16 -13.62
CA GLY A 269 -5.84 10.05 -13.77
C GLY A 269 -5.63 10.99 -12.59
N ILE A 270 -6.70 11.51 -12.00
CA ILE A 270 -6.62 12.29 -10.74
C ILE A 270 -6.11 11.39 -9.60
N ALA A 271 -6.57 10.15 -9.52
CA ALA A 271 -6.07 9.20 -8.51
C ALA A 271 -4.57 8.89 -8.69
N MET A 272 -4.10 8.73 -9.94
CA MET A 272 -2.66 8.57 -10.24
C MET A 272 -1.83 9.77 -9.77
N VAL A 273 -2.30 10.99 -10.04
CA VAL A 273 -1.62 12.21 -9.56
C VAL A 273 -1.59 12.26 -8.03
N ASN A 274 -2.73 11.98 -7.38
CA ASN A 274 -2.79 11.98 -5.91
C ASN A 274 -1.89 10.90 -5.28
N GLY A 275 -1.77 9.73 -5.90
CA GLY A 275 -0.89 8.67 -5.43
C GLY A 275 0.60 8.97 -5.61
N ALA A 276 0.96 9.62 -6.72
CA ALA A 276 2.36 9.89 -7.03
C ALA A 276 2.88 11.19 -6.41
N VAL A 277 2.11 12.31 -6.56
CA VAL A 277 2.52 13.67 -6.19
C VAL A 277 1.38 14.44 -5.51
N GLY A 278 0.68 13.79 -4.60
CA GLY A 278 -0.57 14.29 -4.04
C GLY A 278 -0.45 15.63 -3.32
N GLU A 279 0.63 15.88 -2.57
CA GLU A 279 0.82 17.18 -1.92
C GLU A 279 1.25 18.28 -2.91
N ALA A 280 1.94 17.95 -4.00
CA ALA A 280 2.19 18.91 -5.07
C ALA A 280 0.87 19.38 -5.70
N ALA A 281 -0.06 18.46 -6.00
CA ALA A 281 -1.42 18.80 -6.44
C ALA A 281 -2.19 19.57 -5.36
N GLY A 282 -2.01 19.21 -4.09
CA GLY A 282 -2.58 19.89 -2.93
C GLY A 282 -2.12 21.34 -2.80
N LYS A 283 -0.85 21.62 -3.04
CA LYS A 283 -0.28 22.96 -3.02
C LYS A 283 -0.90 23.87 -4.09
N LEU A 284 -1.08 23.32 -5.31
CA LEU A 284 -1.79 24.04 -6.39
C LEU A 284 -3.26 24.28 -6.03
N TYR A 285 -3.92 23.30 -5.43
CA TYR A 285 -5.32 23.42 -4.98
C TYR A 285 -5.47 24.48 -3.89
N VAL A 286 -4.60 24.50 -2.89
CA VAL A 286 -4.65 25.47 -1.78
C VAL A 286 -4.41 26.89 -2.26
N ALA A 287 -3.48 27.09 -3.19
CA ALA A 287 -3.20 28.40 -3.76
C ALA A 287 -4.44 29.06 -4.41
N GLU A 288 -5.33 28.24 -4.98
CA GLU A 288 -6.53 28.73 -5.69
C GLU A 288 -7.78 28.74 -4.78
N HIS A 289 -7.96 27.74 -3.92
CA HIS A 289 -9.26 27.49 -3.27
C HIS A 289 -9.27 27.59 -1.75
N PHE A 290 -8.11 27.63 -1.08
CA PHE A 290 -8.07 27.64 0.39
C PHE A 290 -7.15 28.73 0.96
N PRO A 291 -7.60 30.00 0.95
CA PRO A 291 -6.78 31.12 1.41
C PRO A 291 -6.45 31.02 2.93
N PRO A 292 -5.34 31.62 3.38
CA PRO A 292 -4.91 31.58 4.78
C PRO A 292 -5.99 32.03 5.78
N ALA A 293 -6.83 33.00 5.39
CA ALA A 293 -7.94 33.47 6.22
C ALA A 293 -9.00 32.37 6.49
N ALA A 294 -9.23 31.47 5.53
CA ALA A 294 -10.11 30.33 5.73
C ALA A 294 -9.50 29.31 6.70
N LYS A 295 -8.20 29.02 6.58
CA LYS A 295 -7.46 28.17 7.52
C LYS A 295 -7.55 28.74 8.94
N ALA A 296 -7.33 30.05 9.11
CA ALA A 296 -7.38 30.70 10.42
C ALA A 296 -8.76 30.58 11.07
N LYS A 297 -9.85 30.80 10.31
CA LYS A 297 -11.23 30.64 10.83
C LYS A 297 -11.54 29.19 11.24
N MET A 298 -11.08 28.22 10.45
CA MET A 298 -11.27 26.82 10.82
C MET A 298 -10.45 26.42 12.05
N GLN A 299 -9.24 26.95 12.19
CA GLN A 299 -8.41 26.75 13.39
C GLN A 299 -9.08 27.35 14.63
N GLU A 300 -9.65 28.56 14.52
CA GLU A 300 -10.43 29.17 15.60
C GLU A 300 -11.63 28.30 16.01
N LEU A 301 -12.40 27.80 15.02
CA LEU A 301 -13.52 26.92 15.27
C LEU A 301 -13.08 25.64 16.00
N VAL A 302 -12.01 25.01 15.56
CA VAL A 302 -11.48 23.78 16.19
C VAL A 302 -10.98 24.06 17.61
N ASN A 303 -10.29 25.19 17.81
CA ASN A 303 -9.84 25.60 19.15
C ASN A 303 -11.03 25.82 20.10
N ASN A 304 -12.14 26.42 19.63
CA ASN A 304 -13.36 26.59 20.42
C ASN A 304 -14.02 25.24 20.76
N VAL A 305 -14.03 24.27 19.82
CA VAL A 305 -14.52 22.91 20.07
C VAL A 305 -13.67 22.22 21.14
N ILE A 306 -12.33 22.28 21.01
CA ILE A 306 -11.41 21.70 21.99
C ILE A 306 -11.59 22.34 23.38
N GLY A 307 -11.72 23.68 23.44
CA GLY A 307 -11.97 24.40 24.69
C GLY A 307 -13.30 23.99 25.36
N THR A 308 -14.38 23.90 24.56
CA THR A 308 -15.68 23.44 25.06
C THR A 308 -15.61 21.98 25.54
N PHE A 309 -14.83 21.13 24.85
CA PHE A 309 -14.64 19.75 25.28
C PHE A 309 -13.85 19.67 26.60
N ASP A 310 -12.84 20.52 26.81
CA ASP A 310 -12.13 20.60 28.09
C ASP A 310 -13.06 21.02 29.25
N GLU A 311 -13.94 22.02 29.03
CA GLU A 311 -14.93 22.40 30.03
C GLU A 311 -15.92 21.24 30.32
N SER A 312 -16.40 20.57 29.28
CA SER A 312 -17.30 19.42 29.44
C SER A 312 -16.67 18.29 30.26
N LEU A 313 -15.37 18.00 30.03
CA LEU A 313 -14.65 16.97 30.80
C LEU A 313 -14.61 17.27 32.30
N LYS A 314 -14.65 18.54 32.74
CA LYS A 314 -14.65 18.91 34.14
C LYS A 314 -15.98 18.52 34.85
N GLU A 315 -17.07 18.49 34.09
CA GLU A 315 -18.44 18.31 34.61
C GLU A 315 -18.97 16.86 34.49
N LEU A 316 -18.22 15.91 33.91
CA LEU A 316 -18.64 14.54 33.69
C LEU A 316 -18.70 13.77 35.03
N GLU A 317 -19.90 13.62 35.59
CA GLU A 317 -20.15 12.95 36.88
C GLU A 317 -19.79 11.45 36.88
N TRP A 318 -19.88 10.78 35.74
CA TRP A 318 -19.58 9.36 35.61
C TRP A 318 -18.06 9.04 35.56
N MET A 319 -17.21 10.05 35.40
CA MET A 319 -15.77 9.90 35.47
C MET A 319 -15.25 10.20 36.87
N SER A 320 -14.30 9.40 37.34
CA SER A 320 -13.53 9.75 38.53
C SER A 320 -12.69 11.00 38.31
N GLU A 321 -12.29 11.68 39.37
CA GLU A 321 -11.42 12.85 39.29
C GLU A 321 -10.07 12.52 38.61
N GLU A 322 -9.49 11.37 38.93
CA GLU A 322 -8.27 10.89 38.29
C GLU A 322 -8.47 10.67 36.78
N THR A 323 -9.58 10.03 36.38
CA THR A 323 -9.88 9.80 34.96
C THR A 323 -10.08 11.11 34.21
N ARG A 324 -10.78 12.11 34.82
CA ARG A 324 -10.93 13.45 34.25
C ARG A 324 -9.59 14.15 34.06
N ALA A 325 -8.71 14.08 35.04
CA ALA A 325 -7.37 14.68 34.95
C ALA A 325 -6.56 14.07 33.79
N ARG A 326 -6.58 12.73 33.65
CA ARG A 326 -5.89 12.03 32.55
C ARG A 326 -6.52 12.33 31.18
N ALA A 327 -7.84 12.43 31.11
CA ALA A 327 -8.52 12.79 29.86
C ALA A 327 -8.14 14.20 29.41
N ARG A 328 -8.09 15.16 30.35
CA ARG A 328 -7.65 16.53 30.06
C ARG A 328 -6.16 16.62 29.72
N GLU A 329 -5.30 15.84 30.36
CA GLU A 329 -3.90 15.71 29.98
C GLU A 329 -3.77 15.21 28.54
N LYS A 330 -4.53 14.18 28.15
CA LYS A 330 -4.56 13.68 26.79
C LYS A 330 -5.04 14.75 25.81
N LEU A 331 -6.11 15.48 26.15
CA LEU A 331 -6.64 16.57 25.31
C LEU A 331 -5.60 17.69 25.09
N SER A 332 -4.82 18.03 26.13
CA SER A 332 -3.77 19.06 26.02
C SER A 332 -2.63 18.70 25.07
N LYS A 333 -2.45 17.40 24.78
CA LYS A 333 -1.45 16.88 23.82
C LYS A 333 -2.02 16.70 22.42
N PHE A 334 -3.31 16.97 22.22
CA PHE A 334 -3.97 16.79 20.94
C PHE A 334 -3.50 17.81 19.90
N THR A 335 -3.03 17.32 18.75
CA THR A 335 -2.59 18.18 17.65
C THR A 335 -3.61 18.18 16.54
N ALA A 336 -4.26 19.33 16.31
CA ALA A 336 -5.23 19.48 15.23
C ALA A 336 -4.52 19.86 13.92
N LYS A 337 -4.76 19.10 12.85
CA LYS A 337 -4.24 19.35 11.49
C LYS A 337 -5.37 19.82 10.60
N ILE A 338 -5.39 21.10 10.23
CA ILE A 338 -6.52 21.76 9.57
C ILE A 338 -6.12 22.32 8.21
N GLY A 339 -6.86 21.92 7.18
CA GLY A 339 -6.79 22.46 5.83
C GLY A 339 -5.58 21.97 5.04
N TYR A 340 -4.37 22.40 5.40
CA TYR A 340 -3.15 22.04 4.68
C TYR A 340 -1.91 22.13 5.59
N PRO A 341 -0.81 21.37 5.28
CA PRO A 341 0.42 21.40 6.05
C PRO A 341 1.14 22.73 5.93
N ASP A 342 1.85 23.13 7.00
CA ASP A 342 2.74 24.28 6.94
C ASP A 342 4.08 23.91 6.26
N LYS A 343 4.49 22.65 6.37
CA LYS A 343 5.65 22.07 5.70
C LYS A 343 5.19 21.03 4.68
N TRP A 344 5.33 21.36 3.41
CA TRP A 344 4.99 20.48 2.30
C TRP A 344 6.05 19.41 2.07
N LYS A 345 5.64 18.25 1.54
CA LYS A 345 6.58 17.22 1.05
C LYS A 345 7.39 17.78 -0.11
N ASP A 346 8.68 17.55 -0.06
CA ASP A 346 9.61 17.94 -1.12
C ASP A 346 9.73 16.82 -2.15
N TYR A 347 9.19 17.03 -3.35
CA TYR A 347 9.28 16.09 -4.48
C TYR A 347 10.43 16.38 -5.43
N SER A 348 11.39 17.26 -5.07
CA SER A 348 12.49 17.66 -5.97
C SER A 348 13.38 16.51 -6.42
N SER A 349 13.51 15.46 -5.60
CA SER A 349 14.25 14.24 -5.93
C SER A 349 13.44 13.22 -6.74
N LEU A 350 12.11 13.40 -6.87
CA LEU A 350 11.25 12.52 -7.64
C LEU A 350 11.26 12.92 -9.12
N GLN A 351 11.89 12.10 -9.96
CA GLN A 351 11.89 12.32 -11.40
C GLN A 351 10.60 11.84 -12.04
N ILE A 352 9.84 12.78 -12.62
CA ILE A 352 8.68 12.49 -13.45
C ILE A 352 9.04 12.72 -14.91
N VAL A 353 8.76 11.74 -15.77
CA VAL A 353 9.09 11.74 -17.20
C VAL A 353 7.80 11.69 -18.02
N LEU A 354 7.56 12.72 -18.84
CA LEU A 354 6.39 12.77 -19.72
C LEU A 354 6.36 11.56 -20.67
N GLY A 355 5.19 10.92 -20.78
CA GLY A 355 4.97 9.75 -21.63
C GLY A 355 5.49 8.42 -21.05
N ASP A 356 6.06 8.41 -19.84
CA ASP A 356 6.52 7.21 -19.17
C ASP A 356 5.64 6.85 -17.97
N HIS A 357 4.35 6.56 -18.22
CA HIS A 357 3.38 6.30 -17.15
C HIS A 357 3.84 5.23 -16.16
N PHE A 358 4.22 4.03 -16.65
CA PHE A 358 4.63 2.93 -15.78
C PHE A 358 5.93 3.24 -15.01
N GLY A 359 6.90 3.84 -15.67
CA GLY A 359 8.15 4.27 -15.03
C GLY A 359 7.89 5.34 -13.96
N ASN A 360 6.97 6.28 -14.19
CA ASN A 360 6.57 7.28 -13.20
C ASN A 360 5.94 6.63 -11.97
N ALA A 361 5.05 5.65 -12.15
CA ALA A 361 4.44 4.92 -11.04
C ALA A 361 5.51 4.20 -10.19
N ARG A 362 6.46 3.52 -10.82
CA ARG A 362 7.58 2.86 -10.12
C ARG A 362 8.50 3.84 -9.40
N ARG A 363 8.87 4.96 -10.04
CA ARG A 363 9.71 5.99 -9.40
C ARG A 363 9.00 6.63 -8.21
N ALA A 364 7.70 6.92 -8.34
CA ALA A 364 6.90 7.45 -7.23
C ALA A 364 6.81 6.46 -6.07
N HIS A 365 6.60 5.17 -6.35
CA HIS A 365 6.61 4.12 -5.32
C HIS A 365 7.99 4.02 -4.64
N ALA A 366 9.06 3.95 -5.40
CA ALA A 366 10.42 3.87 -4.87
C ALA A 366 10.79 5.10 -4.02
N TRP A 367 10.36 6.29 -4.45
CA TRP A 367 10.55 7.53 -3.70
C TRP A 367 9.78 7.51 -2.38
N ALA A 368 8.51 7.07 -2.41
CA ALA A 368 7.69 6.95 -1.22
C ALA A 368 8.26 5.92 -0.23
N TYR A 369 8.69 4.76 -0.74
CA TYR A 369 9.33 3.73 0.06
C TYR A 369 10.63 4.24 0.72
N GLN A 370 11.50 4.92 -0.02
CA GLN A 370 12.72 5.49 0.54
C GLN A 370 12.42 6.53 1.63
N ARG A 371 11.39 7.32 1.44
CA ARG A 371 10.93 8.29 2.43
C ARG A 371 10.51 7.64 3.75
N GLU A 372 9.85 6.49 3.69
CA GLU A 372 9.51 5.73 4.90
C GLU A 372 10.77 5.15 5.57
N LEU A 373 11.72 4.62 4.79
CA LEU A 373 13.02 4.18 5.32
C LEU A 373 13.79 5.29 6.03
N ASP A 374 13.78 6.49 5.46
CA ASP A 374 14.48 7.66 6.02
C ASP A 374 13.94 8.10 7.39
N LYS A 375 12.77 7.63 7.81
CA LYS A 375 12.22 7.87 9.16
C LYS A 375 12.87 7.02 10.25
N LEU A 376 13.44 5.87 9.88
CA LEU A 376 14.10 4.98 10.84
C LEU A 376 15.29 5.67 11.48
N GLY A 377 15.38 5.58 12.80
CA GLY A 377 16.42 6.26 13.58
C GLY A 377 16.25 7.80 13.71
N GLN A 378 15.21 8.38 13.10
CA GLN A 378 14.91 9.80 13.20
C GLN A 378 13.84 10.08 14.28
N ALA A 379 13.86 11.31 14.81
CA ALA A 379 12.77 11.79 15.66
C ALA A 379 11.46 11.86 14.88
N VAL A 380 10.35 11.52 15.51
CA VAL A 380 9.02 11.55 14.90
C VAL A 380 8.61 12.97 14.53
N ASP A 381 8.36 13.22 13.25
CA ASP A 381 7.80 14.50 12.77
C ASP A 381 6.27 14.51 12.97
N ARG A 382 5.83 15.04 14.12
CA ARG A 382 4.39 15.15 14.43
C ARG A 382 3.65 16.15 13.55
N SER A 383 4.35 16.93 12.73
CA SER A 383 3.74 17.82 11.74
C SER A 383 3.39 17.12 10.41
N GLU A 384 3.86 15.89 10.17
CA GLU A 384 3.60 15.14 8.95
C GLU A 384 2.10 14.89 8.74
N TRP A 385 1.64 15.05 7.50
CA TRP A 385 0.26 14.82 7.09
C TRP A 385 0.13 13.49 6.33
N PHE A 386 -0.91 12.72 6.66
CA PHE A 386 -1.25 11.45 5.98
C PHE A 386 -2.37 11.60 4.95
N MET A 387 -3.01 12.77 4.89
CA MET A 387 -4.00 13.12 3.87
C MET A 387 -3.58 14.39 3.15
N THR A 388 -3.92 14.44 1.87
CA THR A 388 -3.73 15.66 1.06
C THR A 388 -4.85 16.67 1.30
N PRO A 389 -4.61 17.98 1.10
CA PRO A 389 -5.60 19.04 1.35
C PRO A 389 -6.90 18.89 0.53
N GLN A 390 -6.83 18.28 -0.65
CA GLN A 390 -7.98 18.04 -1.52
C GLN A 390 -8.78 16.78 -1.15
N THR A 391 -8.38 16.03 -0.13
CA THR A 391 -9.09 14.85 0.35
C THR A 391 -10.27 15.25 1.22
N VAL A 392 -11.47 14.81 0.86
CA VAL A 392 -12.69 15.00 1.68
C VAL A 392 -12.80 13.84 2.67
N ASN A 393 -12.07 13.94 3.76
CA ASN A 393 -12.06 12.94 4.84
C ASN A 393 -11.46 13.55 6.12
N ALA A 394 -11.47 12.78 7.21
CA ALA A 394 -10.83 13.07 8.48
C ALA A 394 -10.21 11.80 9.05
N TYR A 395 -9.17 11.93 9.86
CA TYR A 395 -8.58 10.81 10.57
C TYR A 395 -8.19 11.21 11.99
N TYR A 396 -8.10 10.22 12.84
CA TYR A 396 -7.47 10.31 14.15
C TYR A 396 -6.35 9.27 14.23
N ASN A 397 -5.16 9.70 14.57
CA ASN A 397 -4.02 8.82 14.76
C ASN A 397 -3.62 8.82 16.26
N PRO A 398 -3.97 7.78 17.03
CA PRO A 398 -3.73 7.75 18.47
C PRO A 398 -2.27 7.87 18.90
N PRO A 399 -1.28 7.29 18.18
CA PRO A 399 0.14 7.38 18.52
C PRO A 399 0.79 8.73 18.22
N MET A 400 0.17 9.58 17.38
CA MET A 400 0.72 10.86 16.95
C MET A 400 0.58 11.97 17.98
#